data_dc6fa4dbe01581399764d7e8be7eb7bf
#
_entry.id   dc6fa4dbe01581399764d7e8be7eb7bf
#
_cell.length_a   1.000
_cell.length_b   1.000
_cell.length_c   1.000
_cell.angle_alpha   90.00
_cell.angle_beta   90.00
_cell.angle_gamma   90.00
#
_symmetry.space_group_name_H-M   'P 1'
#
loop_
_entity.id
_entity.type
_entity.pdbx_description
1 polymer ?
#
loop_
_entity_poly.entity_id
_entity_poly.type
_entity_poly.pdbx_seq_one_letter_code
_entity_poly.pdbx_strand_id
1 'polypeptide(L)'
;MEFFESWVELGIAMGALLAGILIFILPVLIEKKKRVGLLLVPKDPIDYAIHSKVHEQLTELRTRTDAARSQVVQFHNGGEFLDGISMKKMSLTHESLANGISSELNTKQDILLSLCLDGLKYIKENNPNIIMVNQMHDSWCKSSLTDSGVIAWSGLPLRSGGSVTGYIMCQ
;
A
#
# COMPACT_ATOMS: atom_id res chain seq x y z
N MET A 1 -29.72 2.90 -63.78
CA MET A 1 -28.86 3.82 -63.02
C MET A 1 -29.21 3.79 -61.53
N GLU A 2 -30.47 3.87 -61.16
CA GLU A 2 -30.93 3.86 -59.74
C GLU A 2 -30.52 2.61 -58.94
N PHE A 3 -30.43 1.47 -59.56
CA PHE A 3 -30.06 0.23 -58.88
C PHE A 3 -28.57 0.19 -58.45
N PHE A 4 -27.70 0.84 -59.17
CA PHE A 4 -26.27 0.95 -58.87
C PHE A 4 -25.97 1.94 -57.73
N GLU A 5 -26.72 3.07 -57.67
CA GLU A 5 -26.64 4.07 -56.60
C GLU A 5 -27.04 3.45 -55.25
N SER A 6 -28.08 2.65 -55.21
CA SER A 6 -28.51 1.92 -54.00
C SER A 6 -27.45 1.00 -53.39
N TRP A 7 -26.67 0.33 -54.21
CA TRP A 7 -25.57 -0.55 -53.73
C TRP A 7 -24.37 0.24 -53.20
N VAL A 8 -24.09 1.39 -53.77
CA VAL A 8 -23.02 2.30 -53.31
C VAL A 8 -23.40 2.90 -51.96
N GLU A 9 -24.65 3.36 -51.79
CA GLU A 9 -25.14 3.88 -50.50
C GLU A 9 -25.13 2.81 -49.41
N LEU A 10 -25.55 1.59 -49.72
CA LEU A 10 -25.49 0.47 -48.79
C LEU A 10 -24.05 0.15 -48.36
N GLY A 11 -23.09 0.19 -49.30
CA GLY A 11 -21.67 0.01 -49.03
C GLY A 11 -21.07 1.04 -48.12
N ILE A 12 -21.45 2.32 -48.34
CA ILE A 12 -21.03 3.44 -47.48
C ILE A 12 -21.62 3.29 -46.07
N ALA A 13 -22.90 2.97 -45.95
CA ALA A 13 -23.57 2.79 -44.67
C ALA A 13 -22.95 1.60 -43.88
N MET A 14 -22.67 0.49 -44.52
CA MET A 14 -22.00 -0.64 -43.89
C MET A 14 -20.55 -0.30 -43.47
N GLY A 15 -19.83 0.46 -44.31
CA GLY A 15 -18.48 0.94 -43.98
C GLY A 15 -18.44 1.85 -42.75
N ALA A 16 -19.43 2.79 -42.65
CA ALA A 16 -19.58 3.68 -41.51
C ALA A 16 -19.93 2.91 -40.22
N LEU A 17 -20.79 1.89 -40.32
CA LEU A 17 -21.15 1.04 -39.18
C LEU A 17 -19.96 0.23 -38.67
N LEU A 18 -19.16 -0.36 -39.57
CA LEU A 18 -17.94 -1.09 -39.23
C LEU A 18 -16.87 -0.17 -38.61
N ALA A 19 -16.71 1.04 -39.14
CA ALA A 19 -15.79 2.04 -38.57
C ALA A 19 -16.23 2.47 -37.14
N GLY A 20 -17.52 2.67 -36.92
CA GLY A 20 -18.09 2.94 -35.61
C GLY A 20 -17.83 1.82 -34.59
N ILE A 21 -18.03 0.56 -35.01
CA ILE A 21 -17.76 -0.61 -34.20
C ILE A 21 -16.26 -0.68 -33.83
N LEU A 22 -15.36 -0.44 -34.78
CA LEU A 22 -13.92 -0.44 -34.54
C LEU A 22 -13.48 0.69 -33.59
N ILE A 23 -14.03 1.89 -33.75
CA ILE A 23 -13.66 3.04 -32.93
C ILE A 23 -14.14 2.91 -31.47
N PHE A 24 -15.35 2.39 -31.25
CA PHE A 24 -15.95 2.33 -29.92
C PHE A 24 -15.73 0.98 -29.21
N ILE A 25 -15.78 -0.14 -29.91
CA ILE A 25 -15.70 -1.46 -29.29
C ILE A 25 -14.25 -1.90 -29.10
N LEU A 26 -13.37 -1.59 -30.04
CA LEU A 26 -11.97 -2.01 -29.97
C LEU A 26 -11.22 -1.45 -28.74
N PRO A 27 -11.33 -0.15 -28.37
CA PRO A 27 -10.74 0.36 -27.15
C PRO A 27 -11.25 -0.33 -25.90
N VAL A 28 -12.57 -0.57 -25.82
CA VAL A 28 -13.19 -1.28 -24.68
C VAL A 28 -12.68 -2.72 -24.57
N LEU A 29 -12.53 -3.42 -25.69
CA LEU A 29 -11.98 -4.78 -25.71
C LEU A 29 -10.49 -4.79 -25.34
N ILE A 30 -9.70 -3.81 -25.78
CA ILE A 30 -8.29 -3.67 -25.45
C ILE A 30 -8.14 -3.38 -23.96
N GLU A 31 -8.96 -2.50 -23.41
CA GLU A 31 -8.92 -2.18 -21.98
C GLU A 31 -9.36 -3.36 -21.12
N LYS A 32 -10.39 -4.10 -21.55
CA LYS A 32 -10.83 -5.35 -20.91
C LYS A 32 -9.73 -6.43 -20.98
N LYS A 33 -9.04 -6.55 -22.12
CA LYS A 33 -7.90 -7.47 -22.28
C LYS A 33 -6.70 -7.07 -21.41
N LYS A 34 -6.42 -5.77 -21.26
CA LYS A 34 -5.40 -5.27 -20.32
C LYS A 34 -5.75 -5.61 -18.88
N ARG A 35 -7.02 -5.42 -18.46
CA ARG A 35 -7.50 -5.79 -17.11
C ARG A 35 -7.42 -7.30 -16.87
N VAL A 36 -7.83 -8.12 -17.84
CA VAL A 36 -7.74 -9.58 -17.75
C VAL A 36 -6.28 -10.04 -17.78
N GLY A 37 -5.43 -9.43 -18.60
CA GLY A 37 -3.98 -9.70 -18.61
C GLY A 37 -3.32 -9.37 -17.28
N LEU A 38 -3.74 -8.27 -16.63
CA LEU A 38 -3.26 -7.90 -15.29
C LEU A 38 -3.70 -8.91 -14.20
N LEU A 39 -4.88 -9.54 -14.38
CA LEU A 39 -5.39 -10.58 -13.48
C LEU A 39 -4.73 -11.95 -13.71
N LEU A 40 -4.15 -12.16 -14.90
CA LEU A 40 -3.47 -13.41 -15.28
C LEU A 40 -1.95 -13.33 -15.15
N VAL A 41 -1.39 -12.16 -14.75
CA VAL A 41 0.01 -12.09 -14.32
C VAL A 41 0.12 -13.00 -13.10
N PRO A 42 0.94 -14.06 -13.14
CA PRO A 42 1.19 -14.86 -11.96
C PRO A 42 1.63 -13.90 -10.85
N LYS A 43 0.95 -13.97 -9.72
CA LYS A 43 1.37 -13.25 -8.51
C LYS A 43 2.84 -13.58 -8.34
N ASP A 44 3.71 -12.56 -8.32
CA ASP A 44 5.15 -12.75 -8.21
C ASP A 44 5.45 -13.85 -7.17
N PRO A 45 6.27 -14.83 -7.50
CA PRO A 45 6.59 -15.88 -6.55
C PRO A 45 7.12 -15.21 -5.28
N ILE A 46 6.68 -15.70 -4.13
CA ILE A 46 7.15 -15.17 -2.83
C ILE A 46 8.68 -15.30 -2.82
N ASP A 47 9.36 -14.17 -2.78
CA ASP A 47 10.82 -14.15 -2.65
C ASP A 47 11.20 -14.37 -1.18
N TYR A 48 11.32 -15.62 -0.81
CA TYR A 48 11.71 -16.03 0.55
C TYR A 48 13.05 -15.42 0.98
N ALA A 49 13.97 -15.20 0.05
CA ALA A 49 15.30 -14.65 0.37
C ALA A 49 15.18 -13.18 0.82
N ILE A 50 14.34 -12.40 0.17
CA ILE A 50 14.07 -11.02 0.58
C ILE A 50 13.42 -10.98 1.96
N HIS A 51 12.37 -11.77 2.19
CA HIS A 51 11.68 -11.80 3.48
C HIS A 51 12.60 -12.26 4.62
N SER A 52 13.42 -13.28 4.39
CA SER A 52 14.43 -13.74 5.37
C SER A 52 15.43 -12.63 5.71
N LYS A 53 15.93 -11.93 4.70
CA LYS A 53 16.88 -10.83 4.89
C LYS A 53 16.25 -9.66 5.67
N VAL A 54 15.00 -9.31 5.41
CA VAL A 54 14.28 -8.30 6.19
C VAL A 54 14.17 -8.72 7.64
N HIS A 55 13.84 -9.99 7.90
CA HIS A 55 13.73 -10.51 9.27
C HIS A 55 15.07 -10.52 10.01
N GLU A 56 16.17 -10.90 9.34
CA GLU A 56 17.53 -10.83 9.90
C GLU A 56 17.89 -9.39 10.29
N GLN A 57 17.66 -8.43 9.42
CA GLN A 57 17.93 -7.01 9.67
C GLN A 57 17.08 -6.44 10.83
N LEU A 58 15.81 -6.83 10.91
CA LEU A 58 14.96 -6.45 12.04
C LEU A 58 15.46 -7.07 13.35
N THR A 59 15.89 -8.32 13.33
CA THR A 59 16.42 -9.01 14.51
C THR A 59 17.73 -8.36 14.98
N GLU A 60 18.61 -8.01 14.04
CA GLU A 60 19.84 -7.27 14.36
C GLU A 60 19.51 -5.90 14.96
N LEU A 61 18.62 -5.15 14.32
CA LEU A 61 18.20 -3.83 14.81
C LEU A 61 17.61 -3.91 16.22
N ARG A 62 16.67 -4.85 16.44
CA ARG A 62 16.06 -5.07 17.75
C ARG A 62 17.12 -5.38 18.83
N THR A 63 18.05 -6.28 18.52
CA THR A 63 19.10 -6.70 19.47
C THR A 63 20.05 -5.56 19.78
N ARG A 64 20.43 -4.76 18.77
CA ARG A 64 21.38 -3.62 18.96
C ARG A 64 20.75 -2.45 19.71
N THR A 65 19.45 -2.28 19.63
CA THR A 65 18.71 -1.21 20.31
C THR A 65 18.12 -1.64 21.65
N ASP A 66 18.26 -2.92 22.01
CA ASP A 66 17.60 -3.53 23.17
C ASP A 66 16.07 -3.30 23.18
N ALA A 67 15.49 -3.24 22.01
CA ALA A 67 14.06 -3.03 21.84
C ALA A 67 13.26 -4.32 22.09
N ALA A 68 12.05 -4.19 22.63
CA ALA A 68 11.12 -5.30 22.76
C ALA A 68 10.58 -5.76 21.41
N ARG A 69 10.39 -4.83 20.47
CA ARG A 69 9.95 -5.08 19.10
C ARG A 69 10.72 -4.23 18.09
N SER A 70 11.00 -4.79 16.92
CA SER A 70 11.33 -4.03 15.72
C SER A 70 10.39 -4.46 14.60
N GLN A 71 9.83 -3.48 13.88
CA GLN A 71 8.70 -3.69 12.98
C GLN A 71 8.88 -2.93 11.68
N VAL A 72 8.38 -3.51 10.57
CA VAL A 72 8.22 -2.83 9.28
C VAL A 72 6.74 -2.63 9.02
N VAL A 73 6.34 -1.37 8.82
CA VAL A 73 5.00 -0.99 8.42
C VAL A 73 5.05 -0.43 7.00
N GLN A 74 4.21 -0.94 6.12
CA GLN A 74 4.12 -0.49 4.73
C GLN A 74 2.80 0.21 4.45
N PHE A 75 2.86 1.24 3.60
CA PHE A 75 1.69 1.96 3.13
C PHE A 75 1.14 1.31 1.88
N HIS A 76 -0.16 1.22 1.79
CA HIS A 76 -0.86 0.70 0.62
C HIS A 76 -2.20 1.40 0.38
N ASN A 77 -2.77 1.19 -0.80
CA ASN A 77 -4.06 1.75 -1.14
C ASN A 77 -5.18 0.92 -0.48
N GLY A 78 -6.08 1.62 0.21
CA GLY A 78 -7.28 1.04 0.82
C GLY A 78 -8.55 1.20 -0.02
N GLY A 79 -8.42 1.74 -1.25
CA GLY A 79 -9.54 2.13 -2.10
C GLY A 79 -9.63 3.64 -2.28
N GLU A 80 -10.82 4.11 -2.66
CA GLU A 80 -11.11 5.52 -2.89
C GLU A 80 -12.37 5.94 -2.12
N PHE A 81 -12.41 7.18 -1.68
CA PHE A 81 -13.63 7.81 -1.18
C PHE A 81 -14.57 8.15 -2.34
N LEU A 82 -15.82 8.51 -2.04
CA LEU A 82 -16.83 8.88 -3.07
C LEU A 82 -16.42 10.06 -3.93
N ASP A 83 -15.55 10.92 -3.45
CA ASP A 83 -14.97 12.07 -4.16
C ASP A 83 -13.72 11.72 -4.99
N GLY A 84 -13.35 10.44 -5.08
CA GLY A 84 -12.16 9.95 -5.81
C GLY A 84 -10.84 10.15 -5.10
N ILE A 85 -10.81 10.67 -3.88
CA ILE A 85 -9.59 10.78 -3.09
C ILE A 85 -9.14 9.39 -2.62
N SER A 86 -7.87 9.08 -2.86
CA SER A 86 -7.30 7.78 -2.45
C SER A 86 -7.25 7.63 -0.94
N MET A 87 -7.90 6.60 -0.45
CA MET A 87 -7.83 6.17 0.94
C MET A 87 -6.50 5.45 1.18
N LYS A 88 -5.63 6.04 2.00
CA LYS A 88 -4.34 5.44 2.34
C LYS A 88 -4.45 4.62 3.62
N LYS A 89 -3.91 3.42 3.57
CA LYS A 89 -3.82 2.49 4.69
C LYS A 89 -2.37 2.09 4.95
N MET A 90 -2.14 1.50 6.11
CA MET A 90 -0.89 0.89 6.48
C MET A 90 -1.12 -0.48 7.10
N SER A 91 -0.15 -1.37 6.93
CA SER A 91 -0.15 -2.70 7.53
C SER A 91 1.24 -3.04 8.05
N LEU A 92 1.29 -3.69 9.20
CA LEU A 92 2.49 -4.31 9.73
C LEU A 92 2.81 -5.53 8.87
N THR A 93 3.99 -5.54 8.23
CA THR A 93 4.36 -6.60 7.29
C THR A 93 5.43 -7.56 7.83
N HIS A 94 6.32 -7.06 8.68
CA HIS A 94 7.38 -7.85 9.31
C HIS A 94 7.60 -7.37 10.73
N GLU A 95 7.92 -8.30 11.62
CA GLU A 95 8.34 -7.98 12.98
C GLU A 95 9.38 -8.97 13.51
N SER A 96 10.22 -8.47 14.40
CA SER A 96 11.09 -9.26 15.26
C SER A 96 10.80 -8.92 16.72
N LEU A 97 10.60 -9.94 17.54
CA LEU A 97 10.11 -9.84 18.92
C LEU A 97 11.16 -10.33 19.90
N ALA A 98 11.23 -9.70 21.06
CA ALA A 98 11.93 -10.26 22.22
C ALA A 98 11.11 -11.39 22.84
N ASN A 99 11.77 -12.23 23.64
CA ASN A 99 11.10 -13.32 24.33
C ASN A 99 9.98 -12.79 25.25
N GLY A 100 8.81 -13.43 25.17
CA GLY A 100 7.65 -13.06 25.99
C GLY A 100 6.80 -11.91 25.43
N ILE A 101 7.17 -11.33 24.29
CA ILE A 101 6.40 -10.28 23.62
C ILE A 101 5.47 -10.89 22.58
N SER A 102 4.21 -10.49 22.62
CA SER A 102 3.19 -10.97 21.68
C SER A 102 3.29 -10.29 20.32
N SER A 103 3.00 -11.05 19.24
CA SER A 103 2.94 -10.55 17.87
C SER A 103 1.76 -9.62 17.65
N GLU A 104 1.97 -8.58 16.87
CA GLU A 104 0.95 -7.64 16.41
C GLU A 104 0.60 -7.80 14.92
N LEU A 105 1.25 -8.73 14.21
CA LEU A 105 1.05 -8.94 12.76
C LEU A 105 -0.43 -9.10 12.36
N ASN A 106 -1.21 -9.79 13.17
CA ASN A 106 -2.62 -10.02 12.85
C ASN A 106 -3.55 -8.88 13.24
N THR A 107 -3.14 -7.99 14.14
CA THR A 107 -3.98 -6.92 14.68
C THR A 107 -3.71 -5.57 14.04
N LYS A 108 -2.52 -5.36 13.50
CA LYS A 108 -2.09 -4.09 12.90
C LYS A 108 -2.14 -4.16 11.36
N GLN A 109 -3.33 -4.50 10.83
CA GLN A 109 -3.58 -4.61 9.39
C GLN A 109 -4.61 -3.58 8.94
N ASP A 110 -4.49 -3.08 7.72
CA ASP A 110 -5.48 -2.20 7.06
C ASP A 110 -5.85 -0.92 7.84
N ILE A 111 -4.94 -0.41 8.64
CA ILE A 111 -5.16 0.78 9.47
C ILE A 111 -5.17 2.03 8.59
N LEU A 112 -6.17 2.89 8.72
CA LEU A 112 -6.23 4.16 8.02
C LEU A 112 -5.09 5.08 8.47
N LEU A 113 -4.32 5.63 7.52
CA LEU A 113 -3.25 6.58 7.83
C LEU A 113 -3.75 7.82 8.56
N SER A 114 -5.01 8.25 8.32
CA SER A 114 -5.64 9.37 9.00
C SER A 114 -5.74 9.22 10.51
N LEU A 115 -5.75 7.99 11.02
CA LEU A 115 -5.77 7.72 12.48
C LEU A 115 -4.41 7.92 13.13
N CYS A 116 -3.31 7.90 12.35
CA CYS A 116 -1.95 7.92 12.85
C CYS A 116 -1.14 9.16 12.42
N LEU A 117 -1.80 10.22 11.96
CA LEU A 117 -1.13 11.41 11.41
C LEU A 117 -0.12 12.01 12.39
N ASP A 118 -0.43 12.05 13.68
CA ASP A 118 0.47 12.61 14.69
C ASP A 118 1.73 11.75 14.85
N GLY A 119 1.59 10.43 14.93
CA GLY A 119 2.73 9.52 14.93
C GLY A 119 3.59 9.64 13.66
N LEU A 120 2.94 9.76 12.49
CA LEU A 120 3.62 9.89 11.21
C LEU A 120 4.39 11.21 11.06
N LYS A 121 3.99 12.31 11.72
CA LYS A 121 4.74 13.55 11.74
C LYS A 121 6.13 13.36 12.35
N TYR A 122 6.24 12.66 13.48
CA TYR A 122 7.52 12.36 14.12
C TYR A 122 8.46 11.57 13.19
N ILE A 123 7.90 10.61 12.43
CA ILE A 123 8.68 9.78 11.49
C ILE A 123 9.12 10.59 10.27
N LYS A 124 8.24 11.45 9.74
CA LYS A 124 8.49 12.23 8.52
C LYS A 124 9.69 13.19 8.67
N GLU A 125 9.87 13.73 9.82
CA GLU A 125 10.93 14.72 10.10
C GLU A 125 12.34 14.10 10.13
N ASN A 126 12.47 12.79 9.84
CA ASN A 126 13.74 12.04 9.86
C ASN A 126 14.49 12.20 11.20
N ASN A 127 13.79 12.43 12.25
CA ASN A 127 14.38 12.59 13.56
C ASN A 127 14.33 11.24 14.30
N PRO A 128 15.46 10.55 14.50
CA PRO A 128 15.51 9.26 15.19
C PRO A 128 15.33 9.42 16.70
N ASN A 129 14.61 10.44 17.14
CA ASN A 129 14.37 10.67 18.55
C ASN A 129 13.51 9.54 19.14
N ILE A 130 13.82 9.19 20.36
CA ILE A 130 12.95 8.34 21.18
C ILE A 130 11.78 9.19 21.64
N ILE A 131 10.58 8.72 21.35
CA ILE A 131 9.32 9.37 21.68
C ILE A 131 8.68 8.60 22.82
N MET A 132 8.45 9.29 23.94
CA MET A 132 7.74 8.70 25.07
C MET A 132 6.23 8.72 24.79
N VAL A 133 5.56 7.58 24.90
CA VAL A 133 4.11 7.45 24.59
C VAL A 133 3.27 8.37 25.49
N ASN A 134 3.64 8.56 26.74
CA ASN A 134 2.92 9.45 27.67
C ASN A 134 3.01 10.92 27.29
N GLN A 135 4.01 11.33 26.47
CA GLN A 135 4.18 12.69 25.97
C GLN A 135 3.48 12.95 24.63
N MET A 136 2.94 11.91 23.99
CA MET A 136 2.18 12.08 22.76
C MET A 136 0.83 12.75 23.01
N HIS A 137 0.34 13.49 22.02
CA HIS A 137 -1.03 13.99 22.03
C HIS A 137 -2.03 12.84 22.07
N ASP A 138 -3.18 13.07 22.70
CA ASP A 138 -4.24 12.08 22.73
C ASP A 138 -4.76 11.82 21.34
N SER A 139 -4.59 10.57 20.90
CA SER A 139 -4.88 10.12 19.54
C SER A 139 -5.07 8.60 19.53
N TRP A 140 -5.65 8.10 18.47
CA TRP A 140 -5.73 6.65 18.25
C TRP A 140 -4.34 5.99 18.30
N CYS A 141 -3.32 6.66 17.72
CA CYS A 141 -1.95 6.14 17.70
C CYS A 141 -1.41 5.96 19.13
N LYS A 142 -1.57 6.97 20.01
CA LYS A 142 -1.18 6.89 21.43
C LYS A 142 -1.90 5.76 22.14
N SER A 143 -3.23 5.67 22.00
CA SER A 143 -4.03 4.61 22.63
C SER A 143 -3.57 3.23 22.18
N SER A 144 -3.37 3.06 20.88
CA SER A 144 -2.89 1.80 20.29
C SER A 144 -1.52 1.37 20.80
N LEU A 145 -0.58 2.31 20.99
CA LEU A 145 0.73 2.03 21.57
C LEU A 145 0.62 1.70 23.07
N THR A 146 -0.21 2.42 23.79
CA THR A 146 -0.48 2.16 25.22
C THR A 146 -1.07 0.78 25.44
N ASP A 147 -2.08 0.40 24.65
CA ASP A 147 -2.72 -0.93 24.71
C ASP A 147 -1.75 -2.06 24.40
N SER A 148 -0.75 -1.79 23.58
CA SER A 148 0.34 -2.71 23.26
C SER A 148 1.45 -2.74 24.32
N GLY A 149 1.33 -1.95 25.41
CA GLY A 149 2.31 -1.85 26.49
C GLY A 149 3.58 -1.10 26.11
N VAL A 150 3.54 -0.28 25.05
CA VAL A 150 4.70 0.49 24.58
C VAL A 150 4.92 1.71 25.49
N ILE A 151 6.11 1.85 26.04
CA ILE A 151 6.51 3.00 26.87
C ILE A 151 7.14 4.08 26.02
N ALA A 152 8.00 3.65 25.08
CA ALA A 152 8.73 4.55 24.18
C ALA A 152 8.89 3.87 22.82
N TRP A 153 9.03 4.68 21.78
CA TRP A 153 9.28 4.19 20.44
C TRP A 153 10.14 5.16 19.63
N SER A 154 10.76 4.63 18.59
CA SER A 154 11.47 5.42 17.58
C SER A 154 11.14 4.88 16.20
N GLY A 155 11.09 5.75 15.19
CA GLY A 155 10.76 5.32 13.83
C GLY A 155 11.52 6.10 12.77
N LEU A 156 11.81 5.40 11.67
CA LEU A 156 12.46 5.97 10.49
C LEU A 156 11.63 5.69 9.24
N PRO A 157 11.50 6.66 8.31
CA PRO A 157 10.72 6.45 7.09
C PRO A 157 11.45 5.52 6.12
N LEU A 158 10.70 4.59 5.53
CA LEU A 158 11.11 3.85 4.34
C LEU A 158 10.79 4.68 3.10
N ARG A 159 11.75 4.80 2.20
CA ARG A 159 11.60 5.60 0.97
C ARG A 159 11.87 4.75 -0.26
N SER A 160 11.05 4.98 -1.28
CA SER A 160 11.25 4.43 -2.63
C SER A 160 10.94 5.50 -3.65
N GLY A 161 11.84 5.75 -4.61
CA GLY A 161 11.66 6.78 -5.62
C GLY A 161 11.41 8.20 -5.06
N GLY A 162 11.97 8.54 -3.89
CA GLY A 162 11.75 9.82 -3.20
C GLY A 162 10.47 9.91 -2.37
N SER A 163 9.55 8.95 -2.51
CA SER A 163 8.29 8.88 -1.74
C SER A 163 8.45 8.03 -0.48
N VAL A 164 7.75 8.40 0.59
CA VAL A 164 7.64 7.57 1.79
C VAL A 164 6.65 6.45 1.53
N THR A 165 7.11 5.21 1.62
CA THR A 165 6.32 3.99 1.35
C THR A 165 5.98 3.21 2.62
N GLY A 166 6.49 3.64 3.75
CA GLY A 166 6.30 3.00 5.04
C GLY A 166 7.29 3.52 6.07
N TYR A 167 7.47 2.77 7.13
CA TYR A 167 8.47 3.07 8.16
C TYR A 167 8.95 1.80 8.88
N ILE A 168 10.14 1.93 9.48
CA ILE A 168 10.65 0.96 10.46
C ILE A 168 10.46 1.57 11.83
N MET A 169 10.04 0.78 12.81
CA MET A 169 9.81 1.22 14.18
C MET A 169 10.47 0.26 15.17
N CYS A 170 11.06 0.81 16.23
CA CYS A 170 11.51 0.09 17.42
C CYS A 170 10.70 0.54 18.63
N GLN A 171 10.34 -0.41 19.51
CA GLN A 171 9.51 -0.18 20.71
C GLN A 171 10.15 -0.87 21.92
#